data_fc7ab805e245461b36807bb443d1d0be
#
_entry.id   fc7ab805e245461b36807bb443d1d0be
#
_cell.length_a   1.000
_cell.length_b   1.000
_cell.length_c   1.000
_cell.angle_alpha   90.00
_cell.angle_beta   90.00
_cell.angle_gamma   90.00
#
_symmetry.space_group_name_H-M   'P 1'
#
loop_
_entity.id
_entity.type
_entity.pdbx_description
1 polymer ?
#
loop_
_entity_poly.entity_id
_entity_poly.type
_entity_poly.pdbx_seq_one_letter_code
_entity_poly.pdbx_strand_id
1 'polypeptide(L)'
;EPGKLHISVARNEESFSFLYAEHLDILRRMGTVTFFNPEQDRAIPQETDLLYLPGGYPENRLEELAGARLARESIRSYIEAGGRTLAECGGMIYLSQFVLSDGDTDGGSAGNCVGNIGNEMVGVLPFSITNERKRRKLTLGYRRFDYNGWRLKGHEFHYTQFAVPETDGKEGGACSLPPSIAQVYNAKGGKVTTPVFRYKNLIASYTHLYWGEVDVMALFGEL
;
A
#
# COMPACT_ATOMS: atom_id res chain seq x y z
N GLU A 1 5.00 1.76 30.78
CA GLU A 1 5.56 0.41 30.84
C GLU A 1 6.60 0.28 29.74
N PRO A 2 7.84 -0.12 30.04
CA PRO A 2 8.84 -0.35 28.99
C PRO A 2 8.38 -1.52 28.11
N GLY A 3 8.19 -1.30 26.82
CA GLY A 3 7.94 -2.34 25.84
C GLY A 3 6.60 -2.25 25.07
N LYS A 4 5.79 -1.23 25.28
CA LYS A 4 4.61 -1.02 24.42
C LYS A 4 5.00 -0.25 23.17
N LEU A 5 4.60 -0.78 22.00
CA LEU A 5 4.82 -0.13 20.72
C LEU A 5 3.97 1.14 20.58
N HIS A 6 4.49 2.13 19.88
CA HIS A 6 3.72 3.26 19.37
C HIS A 6 3.28 2.95 17.93
N ILE A 7 1.99 2.78 17.73
CA ILE A 7 1.43 2.33 16.46
C ILE A 7 0.63 3.48 15.85
N SER A 8 1.07 3.96 14.70
CA SER A 8 0.37 4.99 13.94
C SER A 8 -0.48 4.35 12.85
N VAL A 9 -1.77 4.65 12.85
CA VAL A 9 -2.74 4.08 11.91
C VAL A 9 -3.41 5.19 11.12
N ALA A 10 -3.28 5.13 9.79
CA ALA A 10 -4.03 6.02 8.92
C ALA A 10 -5.52 5.69 9.01
N ARG A 11 -6.35 6.71 9.21
CA ARG A 11 -7.80 6.55 9.30
C ARG A 11 -8.54 7.82 8.91
N ASN A 12 -9.53 7.64 8.05
CA ASN A 12 -10.56 8.64 7.74
C ASN A 12 -11.82 7.94 7.20
N GLU A 13 -12.79 8.70 6.72
CA GLU A 13 -14.07 8.16 6.28
C GLU A 13 -14.01 7.49 4.89
N GLU A 14 -12.99 7.74 4.08
CA GLU A 14 -12.94 7.29 2.70
C GLU A 14 -11.59 6.65 2.31
N SER A 15 -10.50 7.40 2.31
CA SER A 15 -9.20 6.93 1.80
C SER A 15 -8.63 5.77 2.59
N PHE A 16 -8.85 5.74 3.92
CA PHE A 16 -8.36 4.74 4.87
C PHE A 16 -9.47 4.30 5.82
N SER A 17 -10.60 3.90 5.24
CA SER A 17 -11.83 3.57 5.98
C SER A 17 -11.94 2.09 6.35
N PHE A 18 -11.14 1.23 5.70
CA PHE A 18 -11.27 -0.20 5.82
C PHE A 18 -10.37 -0.77 6.93
N LEU A 19 -10.83 -0.67 8.15
CA LEU A 19 -10.13 -1.18 9.33
C LEU A 19 -11.06 -2.12 10.11
N TYR A 20 -10.71 -3.39 10.20
CA TYR A 20 -11.43 -4.35 11.01
C TYR A 20 -11.34 -4.03 12.50
N ALA A 21 -12.45 -4.15 13.22
CA ALA A 21 -12.47 -3.99 14.69
C ALA A 21 -11.50 -4.95 15.37
N GLU A 22 -11.41 -6.20 14.90
CA GLU A 22 -10.50 -7.21 15.42
C GLU A 22 -9.03 -6.80 15.24
N HIS A 23 -8.66 -6.21 14.09
CA HIS A 23 -7.30 -5.70 13.87
C HIS A 23 -6.98 -4.56 14.84
N LEU A 24 -7.93 -3.68 15.09
CA LEU A 24 -7.78 -2.61 16.06
C LEU A 24 -7.55 -3.15 17.48
N ASP A 25 -8.26 -4.20 17.87
CA ASP A 25 -8.07 -4.86 19.16
C ASP A 25 -6.70 -5.56 19.26
N ILE A 26 -6.22 -6.16 18.18
CA ILE A 26 -4.85 -6.70 18.10
C ILE A 26 -3.82 -5.59 18.30
N LEU A 27 -3.94 -4.48 17.57
CA LEU A 27 -3.03 -3.34 17.67
C LEU A 27 -3.01 -2.74 19.09
N ARG A 28 -4.17 -2.61 19.72
CA ARG A 28 -4.28 -2.12 21.10
C ARG A 28 -3.62 -3.03 22.14
N ARG A 29 -3.62 -4.34 21.90
CA ARG A 29 -2.87 -5.28 22.74
C ARG A 29 -1.36 -5.17 22.54
N MET A 30 -0.91 -4.81 21.33
CA MET A 30 0.51 -4.63 21.00
C MET A 30 1.08 -3.33 21.56
N GLY A 31 0.27 -2.26 21.66
CA GLY A 31 0.77 -0.97 22.09
C GLY A 31 -0.24 0.16 22.12
N THR A 32 0.28 1.36 22.12
CA THR A 32 -0.52 2.60 22.03
C THR A 32 -0.85 2.88 20.57
N VAL A 33 -2.13 2.98 20.24
CA VAL A 33 -2.61 3.28 18.89
C VAL A 33 -2.95 4.75 18.77
N THR A 34 -2.32 5.42 17.81
CA THR A 34 -2.60 6.82 17.44
C THR A 34 -3.12 6.86 16.01
N PHE A 35 -4.31 7.42 15.82
CA PHE A 35 -4.87 7.63 14.49
C PHE A 35 -4.39 8.96 13.91
N PHE A 36 -4.15 8.98 12.62
CA PHE A 36 -3.89 10.20 11.87
C PHE A 36 -4.63 10.17 10.53
N ASN A 37 -4.94 11.35 9.99
CA ASN A 37 -5.58 11.47 8.68
C ASN A 37 -4.54 11.97 7.65
N PRO A 38 -4.14 11.13 6.67
CA PRO A 38 -3.18 11.52 5.63
C PRO A 38 -3.65 12.65 4.70
N GLU A 39 -4.93 12.97 4.66
CA GLU A 39 -5.47 14.12 3.91
C GLU A 39 -5.17 15.45 4.61
N GLN A 40 -4.79 15.43 5.88
CA GLN A 40 -4.36 16.60 6.62
C GLN A 40 -2.86 16.80 6.40
N ASP A 41 -2.46 18.04 6.11
CA ASP A 41 -1.04 18.38 5.90
C ASP A 41 -0.27 18.43 7.23
N ARG A 42 -0.12 17.25 7.85
CA ARG A 42 0.59 17.05 9.12
C ARG A 42 1.48 15.82 9.05
N ALA A 43 2.65 15.92 9.67
CA ALA A 43 3.53 14.77 9.81
C ALA A 43 2.90 13.66 10.67
N ILE A 44 3.31 12.40 10.44
CA ILE A 44 2.96 11.29 11.32
C ILE A 44 3.56 11.49 12.72
N PRO A 45 3.00 10.85 13.77
CA PRO A 45 3.58 10.89 15.11
C PRO A 45 5.06 10.48 15.12
N GLN A 46 5.91 11.25 15.82
CA GLN A 46 7.37 11.07 15.78
C GLN A 46 7.85 9.75 16.39
N GLU A 47 7.13 9.24 17.39
CA GLU A 47 7.49 8.01 18.12
C GLU A 47 6.85 6.76 17.51
N THR A 48 6.74 6.69 16.19
CA THR A 48 6.11 5.57 15.49
C THR A 48 7.06 4.37 15.42
N ASP A 49 6.68 3.24 16.01
CA ASP A 49 7.37 1.94 15.89
C ASP A 49 6.78 1.07 14.78
N LEU A 50 5.48 1.21 14.53
CA LEU A 50 4.75 0.54 13.46
C LEU A 50 3.79 1.53 12.79
N LEU A 51 3.91 1.68 11.48
CA LEU A 51 2.99 2.42 10.64
C LEU A 51 2.05 1.44 9.93
N TYR A 52 0.75 1.59 10.14
CA TYR A 52 -0.26 0.84 9.41
C TYR A 52 -1.09 1.74 8.51
N LEU A 53 -1.04 1.45 7.22
CA LEU A 53 -1.83 2.09 6.18
C LEU A 53 -2.87 1.09 5.67
N PRO A 54 -4.09 1.09 6.21
CA PRO A 54 -5.13 0.14 5.83
C PRO A 54 -5.72 0.45 4.46
N GLY A 55 -6.65 -0.36 4.03
CA GLY A 55 -7.43 -0.13 2.83
C GLY A 55 -8.44 0.99 2.93
N GLY A 56 -9.05 1.27 1.81
CA GLY A 56 -10.02 2.32 1.57
C GLY A 56 -9.98 2.71 0.11
N TYR A 57 -10.48 3.91 -0.20
CA TYR A 57 -10.58 4.42 -1.56
C TYR A 57 -9.80 5.74 -1.72
N PRO A 58 -8.46 5.72 -1.65
CA PRO A 58 -7.65 6.93 -1.82
C PRO A 58 -7.84 7.58 -3.19
N GLU A 59 -8.23 6.80 -4.19
CA GLU A 59 -8.53 7.27 -5.55
C GLU A 59 -9.73 8.23 -5.63
N ASN A 60 -10.53 8.34 -4.59
CA ASN A 60 -11.62 9.31 -4.49
C ASN A 60 -11.19 10.63 -3.85
N ARG A 61 -9.96 10.69 -3.29
CA ARG A 61 -9.45 11.83 -2.51
C ARG A 61 -8.04 12.22 -2.94
N LEU A 62 -7.76 12.12 -4.23
CA LEU A 62 -6.41 12.30 -4.77
C LEU A 62 -5.87 13.72 -4.59
N GLU A 63 -6.70 14.75 -4.77
CA GLU A 63 -6.28 16.13 -4.62
C GLU A 63 -5.88 16.44 -3.17
N GLU A 64 -6.65 15.97 -2.20
CA GLU A 64 -6.38 16.17 -0.78
C GLU A 64 -5.12 15.43 -0.35
N LEU A 65 -4.96 14.17 -0.79
CA LEU A 65 -3.78 13.37 -0.48
C LEU A 65 -2.52 13.96 -1.15
N ALA A 66 -2.62 14.39 -2.40
CA ALA A 66 -1.52 15.03 -3.12
C ALA A 66 -1.16 16.40 -2.49
N GLY A 67 -2.15 17.15 -2.03
CA GLY A 67 -1.97 18.43 -1.35
C GLY A 67 -1.31 18.33 0.03
N ALA A 68 -1.48 17.22 0.74
CA ALA A 68 -0.96 16.98 2.09
C ALA A 68 0.55 16.63 2.05
N ARG A 69 1.40 17.60 1.71
CA ARG A 69 2.83 17.41 1.48
C ARG A 69 3.58 16.94 2.72
N LEU A 70 3.33 17.53 3.89
CA LEU A 70 4.00 17.14 5.13
C LEU A 70 3.68 15.70 5.54
N ALA A 71 2.44 15.25 5.33
CA ALA A 71 2.05 13.86 5.57
C ALA A 71 2.85 12.91 4.67
N ARG A 72 2.88 13.19 3.36
CA ARG A 72 3.61 12.36 2.37
C ARG A 72 5.11 12.32 2.66
N GLU A 73 5.74 13.47 2.92
CA GLU A 73 7.17 13.57 3.21
C GLU A 73 7.55 12.84 4.51
N SER A 74 6.74 12.96 5.56
CA SER A 74 7.01 12.28 6.84
C SER A 74 6.88 10.76 6.72
N ILE A 75 5.87 10.26 6.00
CA ILE A 75 5.70 8.82 5.72
C ILE A 75 6.88 8.31 4.89
N ARG A 76 7.26 9.03 3.83
CA ARG A 76 8.42 8.68 3.01
C ARG A 76 9.68 8.59 3.87
N SER A 77 9.95 9.61 4.67
CA SER A 77 11.14 9.66 5.54
C SER A 77 11.16 8.52 6.55
N TYR A 78 10.02 8.20 7.15
CA TYR A 78 9.89 7.09 8.09
C TYR A 78 10.22 5.74 7.43
N ILE A 79 9.66 5.46 6.24
CA ILE A 79 9.91 4.22 5.50
C ILE A 79 11.37 4.16 5.03
N GLU A 80 11.91 5.27 4.51
CA GLU A 80 13.30 5.36 4.05
C GLU A 80 14.31 5.16 5.20
N ALA A 81 13.97 5.55 6.40
CA ALA A 81 14.75 5.28 7.61
C ALA A 81 14.64 3.82 8.09
N GLY A 82 13.85 2.98 7.42
CA GLY A 82 13.66 1.57 7.79
C GLY A 82 12.51 1.33 8.76
N GLY A 83 11.60 2.29 8.93
CA GLY A 83 10.42 2.17 9.79
C GLY A 83 9.51 1.03 9.33
N ARG A 84 9.03 0.21 10.29
CA ARG A 84 8.13 -0.91 9.99
C ARG A 84 6.80 -0.39 9.50
N THR A 85 6.42 -0.81 8.31
CA THR A 85 5.20 -0.34 7.64
C THR A 85 4.45 -1.51 7.01
N LEU A 86 3.15 -1.62 7.32
CA LEU A 86 2.23 -2.50 6.62
C LEU A 86 1.24 -1.65 5.83
N ALA A 87 1.16 -1.87 4.52
CA ALA A 87 0.28 -1.13 3.63
C ALA A 87 -0.59 -2.09 2.80
N GLU A 88 -1.88 -2.01 2.96
CA GLU A 88 -2.85 -2.89 2.35
C GLU A 88 -3.77 -2.12 1.40
N CYS A 89 -3.97 -2.60 0.18
CA CYS A 89 -4.88 -2.06 -0.82
C CYS A 89 -4.74 -0.52 -0.98
N GLY A 90 -5.67 0.27 -0.45
CA GLY A 90 -5.58 1.74 -0.48
C GLY A 90 -4.29 2.29 0.13
N GLY A 91 -3.79 1.67 1.19
CA GLY A 91 -2.49 2.02 1.78
C GLY A 91 -1.32 1.81 0.81
N MET A 92 -1.32 0.72 0.04
CA MET A 92 -0.32 0.49 -1.01
C MET A 92 -0.47 1.51 -2.15
N ILE A 93 -1.70 1.78 -2.59
CA ILE A 93 -1.98 2.80 -3.62
C ILE A 93 -1.38 4.15 -3.20
N TYR A 94 -1.57 4.56 -1.97
CA TYR A 94 -1.04 5.82 -1.44
C TYR A 94 0.50 5.87 -1.41
N LEU A 95 1.18 4.73 -1.32
CA LEU A 95 2.64 4.64 -1.36
C LEU A 95 3.24 4.61 -2.78
N SER A 96 2.42 4.53 -3.83
CA SER A 96 2.86 4.60 -5.23
C SER A 96 3.43 5.98 -5.58
N GLN A 97 3.97 6.13 -6.78
CA GLN A 97 4.47 7.41 -7.27
C GLN A 97 3.33 8.36 -7.61
N PHE A 98 2.40 7.89 -8.45
CA PHE A 98 1.26 8.67 -8.93
C PHE A 98 0.02 7.79 -9.03
N VAL A 99 -1.15 8.41 -8.92
CA VAL A 99 -2.43 7.80 -9.30
C VAL A 99 -3.00 8.59 -10.47
N LEU A 100 -3.19 7.89 -11.59
CA LEU A 100 -3.74 8.44 -12.82
C LEU A 100 -5.27 8.36 -12.81
N SER A 101 -5.91 9.41 -13.30
CA SER A 101 -7.37 9.51 -13.44
C SER A 101 -7.76 9.87 -14.88
N ASP A 102 -9.05 9.80 -15.19
CA ASP A 102 -9.56 10.25 -16.49
C ASP A 102 -9.24 11.74 -16.70
N GLY A 103 -8.65 12.07 -17.82
CA GLY A 103 -8.25 13.45 -18.16
C GLY A 103 -6.79 13.78 -17.90
N ASP A 104 -6.09 12.94 -17.17
CA ASP A 104 -4.63 13.04 -17.07
C ASP A 104 -4.04 12.71 -18.46
N THR A 105 -3.44 13.70 -19.11
CA THR A 105 -2.89 13.52 -20.46
C THR A 105 -1.43 13.13 -20.40
N ASP A 106 -1.03 12.21 -21.28
CA ASP A 106 0.38 11.91 -21.53
C ASP A 106 1.12 13.16 -21.99
N GLY A 107 1.71 13.88 -21.07
CA GLY A 107 2.68 14.93 -21.37
C GLY A 107 3.97 14.29 -21.86
N GLY A 108 3.97 13.84 -23.13
CA GLY A 108 5.01 13.08 -23.80
C GLY A 108 6.42 13.37 -23.32
N SER A 109 6.92 12.53 -22.42
CA SER A 109 8.33 12.42 -22.12
C SER A 109 8.71 10.96 -22.17
N ALA A 110 9.22 10.58 -23.33
CA ALA A 110 9.84 9.27 -23.54
C ALA A 110 11.03 9.13 -22.59
N GLY A 111 10.87 8.34 -21.54
CA GLY A 111 12.01 8.02 -20.68
C GLY A 111 11.67 7.49 -19.29
N ASN A 112 10.55 7.87 -18.72
CA ASN A 112 10.05 7.28 -17.47
C ASN A 112 8.76 6.51 -17.76
N CYS A 113 8.56 5.43 -17.05
CA CYS A 113 7.54 4.43 -17.30
C CYS A 113 6.10 4.92 -17.30
N VAL A 114 5.83 5.96 -16.59
CA VAL A 114 4.70 6.87 -16.71
C VAL A 114 5.31 8.21 -16.38
N GLY A 115 5.23 9.21 -17.26
CA GLY A 115 5.68 10.55 -16.91
C GLY A 115 5.08 11.01 -15.57
N ASN A 116 5.52 12.10 -15.01
CA ASN A 116 4.94 12.71 -13.80
C ASN A 116 3.50 13.17 -14.08
N ILE A 117 2.61 12.21 -14.34
CA ILE A 117 1.23 12.41 -14.77
C ILE A 117 0.35 11.83 -13.67
N GLY A 118 -0.71 12.58 -13.34
CA GLY A 118 -1.62 12.20 -12.28
C GLY A 118 -1.29 12.86 -10.95
N ASN A 119 -1.98 12.42 -9.92
CA ASN A 119 -1.83 12.95 -8.57
C ASN A 119 -0.64 12.30 -7.86
N GLU A 120 0.28 13.13 -7.38
CA GLU A 120 1.48 12.67 -6.68
C GLU A 120 1.12 12.06 -5.33
N MET A 121 1.62 10.85 -5.08
CA MET A 121 1.46 10.13 -3.83
C MET A 121 2.78 10.11 -3.03
N VAL A 122 2.93 9.22 -2.05
CA VAL A 122 4.14 9.17 -1.21
C VAL A 122 5.40 8.85 -2.03
N GLY A 123 5.29 8.04 -3.07
CA GLY A 123 6.37 7.77 -4.03
C GLY A 123 7.50 6.88 -3.51
N VAL A 124 7.22 6.03 -2.52
CA VAL A 124 8.20 5.04 -2.00
C VAL A 124 8.25 3.81 -2.90
N LEU A 125 7.10 3.40 -3.43
CA LEU A 125 7.00 2.25 -4.34
C LEU A 125 7.21 2.73 -5.78
N PRO A 126 8.11 2.06 -6.56
CA PRO A 126 8.55 2.56 -7.87
C PRO A 126 7.57 2.19 -9.01
N PHE A 127 6.29 2.43 -8.79
CA PHE A 127 5.24 2.26 -9.79
C PHE A 127 4.12 3.27 -9.58
N SER A 128 3.29 3.43 -10.58
CA SER A 128 2.06 4.22 -10.54
C SER A 128 0.84 3.33 -10.63
N ILE A 129 -0.29 3.87 -10.22
CA ILE A 129 -1.60 3.19 -10.23
C ILE A 129 -2.51 3.94 -11.20
N THR A 130 -3.37 3.22 -11.90
CA THR A 130 -4.40 3.83 -12.73
C THR A 130 -5.81 3.58 -12.19
N ASN A 131 -6.58 4.66 -12.11
CA ASN A 131 -8.01 4.69 -11.84
C ASN A 131 -8.82 5.12 -13.07
N GLU A 132 -8.21 5.18 -14.26
CA GLU A 132 -8.88 5.52 -15.49
C GLU A 132 -10.00 4.53 -15.82
N ARG A 133 -11.21 5.01 -16.18
CA ARG A 133 -12.40 4.16 -16.41
C ARG A 133 -12.15 3.03 -17.41
N LYS A 134 -11.41 3.31 -18.48
CA LYS A 134 -11.08 2.32 -19.53
C LYS A 134 -10.15 1.20 -19.05
N ARG A 135 -9.39 1.42 -17.95
CA ARG A 135 -8.40 0.50 -17.39
C ARG A 135 -8.86 -0.15 -16.09
N ARG A 136 -9.91 0.37 -15.46
CA ARG A 136 -10.48 -0.19 -14.23
C ARG A 136 -11.01 -1.60 -14.48
N LYS A 137 -10.65 -2.50 -13.57
CA LYS A 137 -11.13 -3.89 -13.61
C LYS A 137 -11.35 -4.37 -12.19
N LEU A 138 -12.56 -4.85 -11.90
CA LEU A 138 -12.84 -5.43 -10.60
C LEU A 138 -11.96 -6.68 -10.40
N THR A 139 -11.13 -6.64 -9.38
CA THR A 139 -10.35 -7.77 -8.89
C THR A 139 -10.82 -8.06 -7.47
N LEU A 140 -11.31 -9.27 -7.26
CA LEU A 140 -11.81 -9.69 -5.94
C LEU A 140 -11.55 -11.18 -5.69
N GLY A 141 -11.48 -11.54 -4.42
CA GLY A 141 -11.44 -12.93 -3.97
C GLY A 141 -10.52 -13.15 -2.78
N TYR A 142 -10.65 -14.34 -2.21
CA TYR A 142 -9.74 -14.74 -1.15
C TYR A 142 -8.33 -14.99 -1.69
N ARG A 143 -7.33 -14.63 -0.87
CA ARG A 143 -5.91 -14.76 -1.18
C ARG A 143 -5.18 -15.46 -0.04
N ARG A 144 -4.14 -16.22 -0.38
CA ARG A 144 -3.19 -16.76 0.59
C ARG A 144 -1.79 -16.79 0.00
N PHE A 145 -0.81 -16.63 0.86
CA PHE A 145 0.60 -16.80 0.52
C PHE A 145 1.40 -17.10 1.77
N ASP A 146 2.57 -17.71 1.60
CA ASP A 146 3.49 -18.01 2.70
C ASP A 146 4.60 -16.95 2.70
N TYR A 147 4.90 -16.41 3.88
CA TYR A 147 5.95 -15.41 4.08
C TYR A 147 6.48 -15.45 5.52
N ASN A 148 7.81 -15.46 5.68
CA ASN A 148 8.51 -15.51 6.98
C ASN A 148 7.98 -16.62 7.93
N GLY A 149 7.71 -17.81 7.38
CA GLY A 149 7.20 -18.93 8.17
C GLY A 149 5.69 -18.88 8.49
N TRP A 150 5.00 -17.80 8.11
CA TRP A 150 3.58 -17.62 8.32
C TRP A 150 2.79 -17.93 7.05
N ARG A 151 1.67 -18.61 7.22
CA ARG A 151 0.65 -18.76 6.17
C ARG A 151 -0.35 -17.63 6.29
N LEU A 152 -0.20 -16.62 5.45
CA LEU A 152 -1.04 -15.44 5.43
C LEU A 152 -2.28 -15.67 4.58
N LYS A 153 -3.42 -15.23 5.09
CA LYS A 153 -4.72 -15.27 4.42
C LYS A 153 -5.32 -13.88 4.39
N GLY A 154 -6.13 -13.60 3.41
CA GLY A 154 -6.82 -12.33 3.29
C GLY A 154 -7.78 -12.32 2.12
N HIS A 155 -8.21 -11.15 1.75
CA HIS A 155 -9.01 -10.95 0.55
C HIS A 155 -8.50 -9.75 -0.23
N GLU A 156 -8.82 -9.71 -1.48
CA GLU A 156 -8.52 -8.64 -2.42
C GLU A 156 -9.84 -8.10 -2.95
N PHE A 157 -9.97 -6.78 -2.99
CA PHE A 157 -11.11 -6.08 -3.59
C PHE A 157 -10.67 -4.68 -4.03
N HIS A 158 -10.53 -4.47 -5.34
CA HIS A 158 -10.19 -3.16 -5.90
C HIS A 158 -10.59 -3.07 -7.37
N TYR A 159 -10.70 -1.86 -7.88
CA TYR A 159 -10.92 -1.56 -9.30
C TYR A 159 -9.67 -1.00 -9.97
N THR A 160 -8.80 -0.32 -9.22
CA THR A 160 -7.54 0.25 -9.71
C THR A 160 -6.60 -0.85 -10.21
N GLN A 161 -5.71 -0.49 -11.13
CA GLN A 161 -4.70 -1.39 -11.68
C GLN A 161 -3.32 -0.75 -11.62
N PHE A 162 -2.26 -1.54 -11.74
CA PHE A 162 -0.93 -1.00 -11.96
C PHE A 162 -0.88 -0.30 -13.33
N ALA A 163 -0.35 0.92 -13.34
CA ALA A 163 -0.14 1.67 -14.57
C ALA A 163 1.16 1.19 -15.24
N VAL A 164 1.12 0.00 -15.83
CA VAL A 164 2.21 -0.50 -16.69
C VAL A 164 1.95 -0.01 -18.10
N PRO A 165 2.97 0.49 -18.82
CA PRO A 165 2.83 0.85 -20.23
C PRO A 165 2.34 -0.36 -21.04
N GLU A 166 1.47 -0.13 -22.01
CA GLU A 166 1.16 -1.11 -23.03
C GLU A 166 2.43 -1.33 -23.85
N THR A 167 3.17 -2.38 -23.54
CA THR A 167 4.32 -2.77 -24.37
C THR A 167 3.82 -3.65 -25.49
N ASP A 168 4.01 -3.21 -26.74
CA ASP A 168 3.82 -4.04 -27.94
C ASP A 168 4.75 -5.27 -27.94
N GLY A 169 4.58 -6.18 -26.96
CA GLY A 169 5.26 -7.48 -26.92
C GLY A 169 6.78 -7.46 -26.79
N LYS A 170 7.42 -6.33 -26.48
CA LYS A 170 8.86 -6.26 -26.22
C LYS A 170 9.14 -6.43 -24.73
N GLU A 171 9.56 -7.62 -24.34
CA GLU A 171 10.16 -7.86 -23.02
C GLU A 171 11.41 -6.98 -22.87
N GLY A 172 11.47 -6.20 -21.79
CA GLY A 172 12.69 -5.47 -21.41
C GLY A 172 12.63 -3.96 -21.32
N GLY A 173 11.44 -3.34 -21.31
CA GLY A 173 11.31 -1.91 -20.99
C GLY A 173 11.55 -1.64 -19.49
N ALA A 174 12.13 -0.47 -19.16
CA ALA A 174 12.50 0.00 -17.81
C ALA A 174 11.31 0.12 -16.80
N CYS A 175 10.17 -0.47 -17.08
CA CYS A 175 8.88 -0.31 -16.41
C CYS A 175 8.26 -1.61 -15.91
N SER A 176 9.07 -2.50 -15.39
CA SER A 176 8.55 -3.69 -14.72
C SER A 176 8.22 -3.38 -13.25
N LEU A 177 7.15 -3.99 -12.74
CA LEU A 177 6.89 -3.99 -11.30
C LEU A 177 8.07 -4.63 -10.55
N PRO A 178 8.36 -4.19 -9.32
CA PRO A 178 9.29 -4.91 -8.45
C PRO A 178 8.87 -6.38 -8.33
N PRO A 179 9.82 -7.30 -8.14
CA PRO A 179 9.49 -8.71 -7.96
C PRO A 179 8.62 -8.91 -6.72
N SER A 180 7.63 -9.79 -6.84
CA SER A 180 6.84 -10.23 -5.69
C SER A 180 7.68 -11.10 -4.77
N ILE A 181 7.60 -10.84 -3.46
CA ILE A 181 8.31 -11.65 -2.44
C ILE A 181 7.63 -12.99 -2.15
N ALA A 182 6.42 -13.19 -2.64
CA ALA A 182 5.65 -14.41 -2.42
C ALA A 182 4.77 -14.74 -3.64
N GLN A 183 4.52 -16.01 -3.87
CA GLN A 183 3.49 -16.46 -4.80
C GLN A 183 2.13 -16.45 -4.10
N VAL A 184 1.20 -15.68 -4.63
CA VAL A 184 -0.17 -15.59 -4.11
C VAL A 184 -1.07 -16.61 -4.80
N TYR A 185 -1.97 -17.20 -4.03
CA TYR A 185 -2.94 -18.20 -4.49
C TYR A 185 -4.37 -17.76 -4.17
N ASN A 186 -5.32 -18.15 -5.01
CA ASN A 186 -6.75 -17.98 -4.74
C ASN A 186 -7.29 -19.10 -3.82
N ALA A 187 -8.58 -19.04 -3.47
CA ALA A 187 -9.25 -20.02 -2.61
C ALA A 187 -9.19 -21.46 -3.15
N LYS A 188 -9.12 -21.62 -4.48
CA LYS A 188 -9.05 -22.93 -5.15
C LYS A 188 -7.62 -23.46 -5.30
N GLY A 189 -6.62 -22.74 -4.81
CA GLY A 189 -5.20 -23.08 -4.92
C GLY A 189 -4.56 -22.72 -6.26
N GLY A 190 -5.26 -22.03 -7.14
CA GLY A 190 -4.70 -21.48 -8.37
C GLY A 190 -3.81 -20.27 -8.09
N LYS A 191 -2.69 -20.18 -8.81
CA LYS A 191 -1.81 -19.01 -8.77
C LYS A 191 -2.52 -17.76 -9.28
N VAL A 192 -2.30 -16.63 -8.63
CA VAL A 192 -2.76 -15.31 -9.08
C VAL A 192 -1.57 -14.37 -9.24
N THR A 193 -1.75 -13.33 -10.05
CA THR A 193 -0.69 -12.38 -10.38
C THR A 193 -0.55 -11.24 -9.39
N THR A 194 -1.42 -11.16 -8.37
CA THR A 194 -1.34 -10.15 -7.31
C THR A 194 0.02 -10.20 -6.64
N PRO A 195 0.85 -9.13 -6.72
CA PRO A 195 2.15 -9.12 -6.09
C PRO A 195 2.07 -8.77 -4.61
N VAL A 196 3.07 -9.21 -3.87
CA VAL A 196 3.39 -8.73 -2.52
C VAL A 196 4.77 -8.10 -2.58
N PHE A 197 4.88 -6.84 -2.21
CA PHE A 197 6.12 -6.10 -2.28
C PHE A 197 6.80 -5.99 -0.92
N ARG A 198 8.12 -6.00 -0.92
CA ARG A 198 8.96 -5.65 0.21
C ARG A 198 9.93 -4.56 -0.22
N TYR A 199 9.98 -3.47 0.56
CA TYR A 199 10.99 -2.44 0.45
C TYR A 199 11.47 -2.07 1.85
N LYS A 200 12.72 -2.36 2.18
CA LYS A 200 13.23 -2.25 3.56
C LYS A 200 12.26 -2.96 4.53
N ASN A 201 11.70 -2.25 5.48
CA ASN A 201 10.70 -2.76 6.42
C ASN A 201 9.25 -2.35 6.04
N LEU A 202 9.01 -2.08 4.77
CA LEU A 202 7.66 -1.94 4.21
C LEU A 202 7.22 -3.27 3.59
N ILE A 203 6.03 -3.72 3.92
CA ILE A 203 5.29 -4.80 3.24
C ILE A 203 4.03 -4.19 2.65
N ALA A 204 3.81 -4.37 1.36
CA ALA A 204 2.68 -3.78 0.65
C ALA A 204 2.05 -4.75 -0.35
N SER A 205 0.72 -4.79 -0.42
CA SER A 205 -0.03 -5.59 -1.39
C SER A 205 -1.45 -5.03 -1.53
N TYR A 206 -2.16 -5.45 -2.58
CA TYR A 206 -3.62 -5.27 -2.65
C TYR A 206 -4.39 -6.16 -1.66
N THR A 207 -3.74 -7.18 -1.11
CA THR A 207 -4.39 -8.11 -0.18
C THR A 207 -4.60 -7.47 1.19
N HIS A 208 -5.85 -7.48 1.66
CA HIS A 208 -6.20 -7.18 3.06
C HIS A 208 -5.96 -8.45 3.88
N LEU A 209 -4.96 -8.45 4.72
CA LEU A 209 -4.59 -9.60 5.53
C LEU A 209 -5.53 -9.78 6.73
N TYR A 210 -5.80 -11.03 7.07
CA TYR A 210 -6.41 -11.42 8.32
C TYR A 210 -5.31 -11.74 9.35
N TRP A 211 -5.32 -11.04 10.48
CA TRP A 211 -4.23 -11.09 11.46
C TRP A 211 -4.51 -11.99 12.68
N GLY A 212 -5.70 -12.62 12.75
CA GLY A 212 -6.12 -13.36 13.95
C GLY A 212 -5.17 -14.48 14.37
N GLU A 213 -4.37 -15.00 13.44
CA GLU A 213 -3.43 -16.11 13.65
C GLU A 213 -1.96 -15.71 13.43
N VAL A 214 -1.67 -14.41 13.26
CA VAL A 214 -0.35 -13.91 12.83
C VAL A 214 0.22 -12.93 13.83
N ASP A 215 1.47 -13.13 14.21
CA ASP A 215 2.24 -12.07 14.86
C ASP A 215 2.68 -11.06 13.78
N VAL A 216 2.01 -9.90 13.78
CA VAL A 216 2.26 -8.84 12.78
C VAL A 216 3.72 -8.36 12.82
N MET A 217 4.35 -8.32 14.00
CA MET A 217 5.75 -7.88 14.12
C MET A 217 6.72 -8.91 13.56
N ALA A 218 6.40 -10.19 13.64
CA ALA A 218 7.22 -11.27 13.06
C ALA A 218 7.26 -11.23 11.53
N LEU A 219 6.33 -10.53 10.87
CA LEU A 219 6.37 -10.33 9.41
C LEU A 219 7.58 -9.52 8.95
N PHE A 220 8.13 -8.66 9.82
CA PHE A 220 9.28 -7.82 9.49
C PHE A 220 10.62 -8.54 9.72
N GLY A 221 10.64 -9.69 10.37
CA GLY A 221 11.84 -10.43 10.72
C GLY A 221 12.48 -9.90 12.01
N GLU A 222 13.53 -10.57 12.48
CA GLU A 222 14.38 -10.06 13.55
C GLU A 222 15.15 -8.84 13.02
N LEU A 223 15.26 -7.81 13.85
CA LEU A 223 16.10 -6.64 13.60
C LEU A 223 17.56 -6.95 13.81
#